data_dd3aef76bddcb02bc4e2f07e276ac8c8
#
_entry.id   dd3aef76bddcb02bc4e2f07e276ac8c8
#
_cell.length_a   1.000
_cell.length_b   1.000
_cell.length_c   1.000
_cell.angle_alpha   90.00
_cell.angle_beta   90.00
_cell.angle_gamma   90.00
#
_symmetry.space_group_name_H-M   'P 1'
#
loop_
_entity.id
_entity.type
_entity.pdbx_description
1 polymer ?
#
loop_
_entity_poly.entity_id
_entity_poly.type
_entity_poly.pdbx_seq_one_letter_code
_entity_poly.pdbx_strand_id
1 'polypeptide(L)'
;VYLTIDIDLQNYAYEQIKNKEGSIIVMNPNNGDIISFISAPGYDLNLFTKSISTENYNKLINDIRKPLINRAINGQYPPGSTLKPFVGLIALEENIINEKKLINCSGAYSLKNHKRPFKCWKKEGHGPSDLSYSLTQSCDVFFYRVAELTGIDTISENLYKYGFGQKTYLDLYN
;
A
#
# COMPACT_ATOMS: atom_id res chain seq x y z
N VAL A 1 9.87 26.02 -13.49
CA VAL A 1 9.25 25.15 -12.47
C VAL A 1 10.39 24.52 -11.68
N TYR A 2 10.30 24.57 -10.35
CA TYR A 2 11.22 23.87 -9.45
C TYR A 2 10.45 22.68 -8.87
N LEU A 3 11.09 21.52 -8.86
CA LEU A 3 10.54 20.28 -8.28
C LEU A 3 11.36 19.89 -7.06
N THR A 4 10.76 19.16 -6.14
CA THR A 4 11.42 18.57 -4.97
C THR A 4 12.18 17.27 -5.32
N ILE A 5 12.10 16.84 -6.59
CA ILE A 5 12.72 15.60 -7.06
C ILE A 5 14.26 15.70 -7.00
N ASP A 6 14.88 14.74 -6.34
CA ASP A 6 16.30 14.47 -6.42
C ASP A 6 16.56 13.59 -7.63
N ILE A 7 17.29 14.13 -8.62
CA ILE A 7 17.47 13.45 -9.91
C ILE A 7 18.32 12.17 -9.79
N ASP A 8 19.27 12.15 -8.89
CA ASP A 8 20.14 10.98 -8.71
C ASP A 8 19.35 9.84 -8.07
N LEU A 9 18.56 10.17 -7.05
CA LEU A 9 17.64 9.20 -6.41
C LEU A 9 16.55 8.73 -7.39
N GLN A 10 16.00 9.63 -8.20
CA GLN A 10 15.03 9.31 -9.26
C GLN A 10 15.61 8.28 -10.24
N ASN A 11 16.81 8.54 -10.75
CA ASN A 11 17.49 7.63 -11.67
C ASN A 11 17.81 6.29 -11.01
N TYR A 12 18.33 6.30 -9.79
CA TYR A 12 18.61 5.08 -9.05
C TYR A 12 17.34 4.24 -8.85
N ALA A 13 16.26 4.85 -8.39
CA ALA A 13 14.97 4.18 -8.17
C ALA A 13 14.40 3.61 -9.48
N TYR A 14 14.52 4.34 -10.59
CA TYR A 14 14.10 3.85 -11.90
C TYR A 14 14.85 2.59 -12.32
N GLU A 15 16.18 2.57 -12.16
CA GLU A 15 16.99 1.38 -12.48
C GLU A 15 16.56 0.13 -11.70
N GLN A 16 16.07 0.29 -10.45
CA GLN A 16 15.60 -0.85 -9.64
C GLN A 16 14.29 -1.46 -10.15
N ILE A 17 13.47 -0.69 -10.88
CA ILE A 17 12.11 -1.10 -11.24
C ILE A 17 11.85 -1.14 -12.76
N LYS A 18 12.70 -0.58 -13.60
CA LYS A 18 12.46 -0.43 -15.05
C LYS A 18 12.02 -1.70 -15.80
N ASN A 19 12.41 -2.87 -15.31
CA ASN A 19 12.07 -4.17 -15.89
C ASN A 19 10.85 -4.83 -15.21
N LYS A 20 10.14 -4.11 -14.32
CA LYS A 20 8.98 -4.59 -13.59
C LYS A 20 7.77 -3.70 -13.88
N GLU A 21 6.62 -4.11 -13.38
CA GLU A 21 5.42 -3.29 -13.38
C GLU A 21 5.12 -2.85 -11.94
N GLY A 22 5.11 -1.53 -11.71
CA GLY A 22 4.90 -1.00 -10.37
C GLY A 22 5.25 0.48 -10.25
N SER A 23 5.38 0.95 -9.02
CA SER A 23 5.79 2.33 -8.72
C SER A 23 6.73 2.39 -7.52
N ILE A 24 7.57 3.42 -7.51
CA ILE A 24 8.37 3.81 -6.35
C ILE A 24 8.10 5.28 -6.06
N ILE A 25 7.68 5.58 -4.84
CA ILE A 25 7.51 6.95 -4.36
C ILE A 25 8.37 7.09 -3.10
N VAL A 26 9.23 8.10 -3.09
CA VAL A 26 10.02 8.46 -1.90
C VAL A 26 9.58 9.84 -1.45
N MET A 27 9.17 9.95 -0.22
CA MET A 27 8.65 11.18 0.37
C MET A 27 9.38 11.53 1.65
N ASN A 28 9.63 12.81 1.86
CA ASN A 28 10.09 13.32 3.16
C ASN A 28 8.90 13.39 4.13
N PRO A 29 8.88 12.62 5.22
CA PRO A 29 7.73 12.57 6.12
C PRO A 29 7.56 13.87 6.95
N ASN A 30 8.58 14.74 7.03
CA ASN A 30 8.50 15.96 7.83
C ASN A 30 7.74 17.09 7.14
N ASN A 31 7.75 17.13 5.81
CA ASN A 31 7.15 18.24 5.04
C ASN A 31 6.30 17.77 3.84
N GLY A 32 6.28 16.46 3.54
CA GLY A 32 5.51 15.91 2.43
C GLY A 32 6.16 16.04 1.06
N ASP A 33 7.39 16.56 0.95
CA ASP A 33 8.09 16.67 -0.33
C ASP A 33 8.28 15.31 -0.99
N ILE A 34 7.90 15.21 -2.26
CA ILE A 34 8.18 14.02 -3.08
C ILE A 34 9.60 14.13 -3.63
N ILE A 35 10.48 13.24 -3.21
CA ILE A 35 11.90 13.23 -3.57
C ILE A 35 12.16 12.33 -4.78
N SER A 36 11.36 11.28 -4.94
CA SER A 36 11.38 10.40 -6.13
C SER A 36 9.97 9.93 -6.44
N PHE A 37 9.64 9.86 -7.75
CA PHE A 37 8.29 9.52 -8.21
C PHE A 37 8.36 8.72 -9.50
N ILE A 38 8.25 7.40 -9.40
CA ILE A 38 8.45 6.46 -10.51
C ILE A 38 7.17 5.68 -10.78
N SER A 39 6.82 5.59 -12.05
CA SER A 39 5.87 4.61 -12.58
C SER A 39 6.57 3.77 -13.65
N ALA A 40 6.56 2.46 -13.52
CA ALA A 40 7.18 1.54 -14.45
C ALA A 40 6.15 0.53 -15.02
N PRO A 41 6.30 0.10 -16.30
CA PRO A 41 7.29 0.60 -17.24
C PRO A 41 7.04 2.06 -17.60
N GLY A 42 8.12 2.78 -17.83
CA GLY A 42 8.05 4.13 -18.38
C GLY A 42 8.02 4.11 -19.92
N TYR A 43 7.97 5.28 -20.50
CA TYR A 43 8.08 5.50 -21.94
C TYR A 43 8.88 6.77 -22.20
N ASP A 44 9.37 6.92 -23.43
CA ASP A 44 10.11 8.13 -23.83
C ASP A 44 9.16 9.33 -23.91
N LEU A 45 9.31 10.28 -22.98
CA LEU A 45 8.50 11.51 -22.93
C LEU A 45 8.73 12.41 -24.15
N ASN A 46 9.89 12.29 -24.83
CA ASN A 46 10.18 13.09 -26.03
C ASN A 46 9.25 12.74 -27.19
N LEU A 47 8.62 11.58 -27.18
CA LEU A 47 7.59 11.23 -28.17
C LEU A 47 6.41 12.22 -28.17
N PHE A 48 6.19 12.93 -27.05
CA PHE A 48 5.06 13.86 -26.86
C PHE A 48 5.47 15.33 -26.96
N THR A 49 6.75 15.64 -27.11
CA THR A 49 7.23 17.05 -27.23
C THR A 49 6.79 17.72 -28.53
N LYS A 50 6.49 16.92 -29.54
CA LYS A 50 5.83 17.27 -30.78
C LYS A 50 4.63 16.35 -30.96
N SER A 51 3.87 16.47 -32.03
CA SER A 51 2.80 15.51 -32.32
C SER A 51 3.38 14.10 -32.41
N ILE A 52 2.90 13.20 -31.56
CA ILE A 52 3.29 11.79 -31.60
C ILE A 52 2.76 11.14 -32.89
N SER A 53 3.56 10.31 -33.54
CA SER A 53 3.10 9.55 -34.72
C SER A 53 2.06 8.50 -34.30
N THR A 54 1.11 8.21 -35.20
CA THR A 54 0.09 7.16 -34.97
C THR A 54 0.74 5.81 -34.66
N GLU A 55 1.88 5.51 -35.32
CA GLU A 55 2.61 4.26 -35.05
C GLU A 55 3.14 4.19 -33.61
N ASN A 56 3.81 5.24 -33.13
CA ASN A 56 4.34 5.29 -31.77
C ASN A 56 3.24 5.27 -30.72
N TYR A 57 2.16 6.02 -30.98
CA TYR A 57 1.00 6.00 -30.09
C TYR A 57 0.37 4.60 -30.00
N ASN A 58 0.18 3.93 -31.13
CA ASN A 58 -0.35 2.58 -31.16
C ASN A 58 0.56 1.56 -30.46
N LYS A 59 1.89 1.72 -30.54
CA LYS A 59 2.82 0.88 -29.76
C LYS A 59 2.58 1.04 -28.26
N LEU A 60 2.37 2.26 -27.77
CA LEU A 60 2.18 2.53 -26.34
C LEU A 60 0.82 2.03 -25.84
N ILE A 61 -0.26 2.25 -26.57
CA ILE A 61 -1.61 1.84 -26.13
C ILE A 61 -1.84 0.33 -26.20
N ASN A 62 -1.14 -0.36 -27.13
CA ASN A 62 -1.26 -1.80 -27.30
C ASN A 62 -0.20 -2.58 -26.50
N ASP A 63 0.74 -1.92 -25.82
CA ASP A 63 1.70 -2.61 -24.95
C ASP A 63 0.93 -3.22 -23.76
N ILE A 64 1.03 -4.55 -23.63
CA ILE A 64 0.36 -5.31 -22.56
C ILE A 64 0.71 -4.81 -21.17
N ARG A 65 1.90 -4.25 -21.00
CA ARG A 65 2.39 -3.68 -19.72
C ARG A 65 1.84 -2.28 -19.43
N LYS A 66 1.05 -1.69 -20.37
CA LYS A 66 0.34 -0.42 -20.20
C LYS A 66 1.23 0.72 -19.66
N PRO A 67 2.28 1.14 -20.39
CA PRO A 67 3.23 2.15 -19.94
C PRO A 67 2.60 3.54 -19.71
N LEU A 68 1.48 3.85 -20.37
CA LEU A 68 0.77 5.12 -20.21
C LEU A 68 0.02 5.24 -18.86
N ILE A 69 -0.16 4.14 -18.13
CA ILE A 69 -0.77 4.20 -16.81
C ILE A 69 0.24 4.72 -15.79
N ASN A 70 -0.05 5.86 -15.17
CA ASN A 70 0.71 6.32 -14.02
C ASN A 70 0.33 5.49 -12.79
N ARG A 71 1.10 4.44 -12.51
CA ARG A 71 0.84 3.51 -11.41
C ARG A 71 1.01 4.13 -10.04
N ALA A 72 1.80 5.20 -9.95
CA ALA A 72 2.00 5.92 -8.69
C ALA A 72 0.75 6.71 -8.25
N ILE A 73 -0.10 7.10 -9.21
CA ILE A 73 -1.35 7.84 -8.95
C ILE A 73 -2.56 6.95 -9.09
N ASN A 74 -2.64 6.20 -10.21
CA ASN A 74 -3.84 5.47 -10.60
C ASN A 74 -3.78 3.97 -10.25
N GLY A 75 -2.65 3.50 -9.69
CA GLY A 75 -2.49 2.10 -9.31
C GLY A 75 -3.36 1.76 -8.09
N GLN A 76 -4.22 0.75 -8.23
CA GLN A 76 -5.04 0.21 -7.14
C GLN A 76 -4.53 -1.18 -6.79
N TYR A 77 -3.94 -1.30 -5.60
CA TYR A 77 -3.34 -2.54 -5.13
C TYR A 77 -3.90 -2.92 -3.76
N PRO A 78 -4.13 -4.22 -3.48
CA PRO A 78 -4.46 -4.66 -2.13
C PRO A 78 -3.33 -4.26 -1.17
N PRO A 79 -3.64 -3.53 -0.07
CA PRO A 79 -2.60 -3.06 0.84
C PRO A 79 -1.91 -4.19 1.59
N GLY A 80 -2.57 -5.33 1.77
CA GLY A 80 -2.02 -6.45 2.52
C GLY A 80 -1.60 -6.07 3.93
N SER A 81 -0.46 -6.64 4.40
CA SER A 81 0.05 -6.42 5.76
C SER A 81 0.50 -4.99 6.05
N THR A 82 0.61 -4.12 5.04
CA THR A 82 0.94 -2.71 5.27
C THR A 82 -0.17 -1.94 6.01
N LEU A 83 -1.39 -2.47 6.04
CA LEU A 83 -2.50 -1.90 6.80
C LEU A 83 -2.49 -2.31 8.28
N LYS A 84 -1.78 -3.37 8.67
CA LYS A 84 -1.77 -3.91 10.04
C LYS A 84 -1.35 -2.90 11.12
N PRO A 85 -0.32 -2.06 10.92
CA PRO A 85 0.04 -1.02 11.89
C PRO A 85 -1.10 -0.06 12.20
N PHE A 86 -1.86 0.35 11.17
CA PHE A 86 -3.01 1.24 11.35
C PHE A 86 -4.16 0.56 12.11
N VAL A 87 -4.47 -0.69 11.77
CA VAL A 87 -5.49 -1.47 12.49
C VAL A 87 -5.09 -1.66 13.96
N GLY A 88 -3.82 -1.93 14.23
CA GLY A 88 -3.30 -2.05 15.59
C GLY A 88 -3.38 -0.74 16.37
N LEU A 89 -3.01 0.38 15.73
CA LEU A 89 -3.08 1.71 16.33
C LEU A 89 -4.53 2.09 16.67
N ILE A 90 -5.45 1.90 15.74
CA ILE A 90 -6.88 2.16 15.94
C ILE A 90 -7.41 1.35 17.14
N ALA A 91 -7.06 0.06 17.22
CA ALA A 91 -7.52 -0.79 18.30
C ALA A 91 -6.95 -0.38 19.68
N LEU A 92 -5.75 0.22 19.72
CA LEU A 92 -5.19 0.81 20.93
C LEU A 92 -5.90 2.10 21.31
N GLU A 93 -6.10 3.01 20.38
CA GLU A 93 -6.77 4.31 20.59
C GLU A 93 -8.22 4.14 21.05
N GLU A 94 -8.92 3.17 20.47
CA GLU A 94 -10.29 2.82 20.85
C GLU A 94 -10.37 1.91 22.10
N ASN A 95 -9.24 1.63 22.76
CA ASN A 95 -9.15 0.77 23.95
C ASN A 95 -9.73 -0.64 23.76
N ILE A 96 -9.77 -1.15 22.54
CA ILE A 96 -10.22 -2.53 22.22
C ILE A 96 -9.17 -3.55 22.66
N ILE A 97 -7.89 -3.18 22.54
CA ILE A 97 -6.76 -3.95 23.04
C ILE A 97 -5.82 -3.02 23.82
N ASN A 98 -4.93 -3.62 24.59
CA ASN A 98 -3.73 -2.96 25.09
C ASN A 98 -2.49 -3.68 24.54
N GLU A 99 -1.31 -3.10 24.69
CA GLU A 99 -0.05 -3.64 24.15
C GLU A 99 0.25 -5.09 24.58
N LYS A 100 -0.19 -5.49 25.78
CA LYS A 100 0.04 -6.80 26.37
C LYS A 100 -1.08 -7.81 26.11
N LYS A 101 -2.14 -7.41 25.37
CA LYS A 101 -3.25 -8.31 25.04
C LYS A 101 -2.75 -9.46 24.20
N LEU A 102 -2.87 -10.67 24.74
CA LEU A 102 -2.53 -11.89 23.99
C LEU A 102 -3.74 -12.40 23.21
N ILE A 103 -3.51 -12.72 21.94
CA ILE A 103 -4.43 -13.42 21.04
C ILE A 103 -3.71 -14.66 20.52
N ASN A 104 -4.34 -15.82 20.68
CA ASN A 104 -3.74 -17.08 20.22
C ASN A 104 -3.93 -17.27 18.73
N CYS A 105 -2.82 -17.47 18.01
CA CYS A 105 -2.82 -17.82 16.60
C CYS A 105 -2.58 -19.32 16.42
N SER A 106 -3.61 -20.04 16.04
CA SER A 106 -3.54 -21.48 15.71
C SER A 106 -3.32 -21.78 14.23
N GLY A 107 -2.94 -20.78 13.43
CA GLY A 107 -2.73 -20.92 11.99
C GLY A 107 -3.96 -20.60 11.13
N ALA A 108 -5.15 -20.50 11.74
CA ALA A 108 -6.37 -20.12 11.04
C ALA A 108 -7.35 -19.41 11.98
N TYR A 109 -8.23 -18.61 11.39
CA TYR A 109 -9.27 -17.85 12.09
C TYR A 109 -10.63 -18.11 11.44
N SER A 110 -11.63 -18.48 12.24
CA SER A 110 -12.99 -18.72 11.77
C SER A 110 -13.93 -17.63 12.25
N LEU A 111 -14.55 -16.93 11.32
CA LEU A 111 -15.63 -15.98 11.61
C LEU A 111 -16.94 -16.75 11.81
N LYS A 112 -17.74 -16.30 12.78
CA LYS A 112 -19.11 -16.81 12.97
C LYS A 112 -19.90 -16.62 11.67
N ASN A 113 -20.58 -17.68 11.22
CA ASN A 113 -21.34 -17.70 9.96
C ASN A 113 -20.53 -17.66 8.65
N HIS A 114 -19.21 -17.85 8.70
CA HIS A 114 -18.39 -17.98 7.50
C HIS A 114 -17.86 -19.42 7.34
N LYS A 115 -18.15 -20.06 6.20
CA LYS A 115 -17.84 -21.48 5.98
C LYS A 115 -16.35 -21.80 5.86
N ARG A 116 -15.53 -20.83 5.42
CA ARG A 116 -14.10 -21.07 5.18
C ARG A 116 -13.28 -20.27 6.20
N PRO A 117 -12.28 -20.89 6.86
CA PRO A 117 -11.39 -20.16 7.75
C PRO A 117 -10.43 -19.26 6.96
N PHE A 118 -10.06 -18.14 7.55
CA PHE A 118 -9.00 -17.26 7.08
C PHE A 118 -7.66 -17.78 7.60
N LYS A 119 -6.74 -18.08 6.72
CA LYS A 119 -5.45 -18.71 7.08
C LYS A 119 -4.42 -17.66 7.44
N CYS A 120 -3.58 -17.99 8.42
CA CYS A 120 -2.30 -17.32 8.61
C CYS A 120 -1.26 -17.88 7.64
N TRP A 121 -0.24 -17.09 7.30
CA TRP A 121 0.87 -17.58 6.51
C TRP A 121 1.64 -18.72 7.22
N LYS A 122 1.75 -18.67 8.55
CA LYS A 122 2.32 -19.73 9.36
C LYS A 122 1.23 -20.76 9.71
N LYS A 123 1.26 -21.90 9.06
CA LYS A 123 0.22 -22.94 9.14
C LYS A 123 0.05 -23.50 10.56
N GLU A 124 1.15 -23.66 11.30
CA GLU A 124 1.18 -24.17 12.67
C GLU A 124 0.74 -23.12 13.68
N GLY A 125 0.56 -21.87 13.24
CA GLY A 125 0.24 -20.74 14.09
C GLY A 125 1.46 -20.12 14.77
N HIS A 126 1.25 -18.93 15.33
CA HIS A 126 2.26 -18.20 16.10
C HIS A 126 2.13 -18.42 17.60
N GLY A 127 1.06 -19.11 18.04
CA GLY A 127 0.74 -19.26 19.46
C GLY A 127 0.20 -17.95 20.07
N PRO A 128 0.31 -17.78 21.39
CA PRO A 128 -0.05 -16.56 22.08
C PRO A 128 0.82 -15.40 21.61
N SER A 129 0.20 -14.37 21.04
CA SER A 129 0.88 -13.24 20.40
C SER A 129 0.29 -11.93 20.89
N ASP A 130 1.13 -10.99 21.29
CA ASP A 130 0.75 -9.60 21.55
C ASP A 130 0.86 -8.75 20.26
N LEU A 131 0.57 -7.46 20.36
CA LEU A 131 0.60 -6.55 19.22
C LEU A 131 1.99 -6.44 18.60
N SER A 132 3.03 -6.25 19.42
CA SER A 132 4.40 -6.08 18.96
C SER A 132 4.91 -7.32 18.21
N TYR A 133 4.74 -8.48 18.82
CA TYR A 133 5.09 -9.76 18.18
C TYR A 133 4.29 -10.01 16.90
N SER A 134 2.99 -9.67 16.91
CA SER A 134 2.12 -9.86 15.77
C SER A 134 2.45 -8.95 14.59
N LEU A 135 2.91 -7.72 14.85
CA LEU A 135 3.45 -6.83 13.81
C LEU A 135 4.77 -7.37 13.25
N THR A 136 5.71 -7.75 14.13
CA THR A 136 7.01 -8.29 13.75
C THR A 136 6.90 -9.55 12.90
N GLN A 137 5.99 -10.46 13.27
CA GLN A 137 5.76 -11.73 12.57
C GLN A 137 4.68 -11.63 11.50
N SER A 138 4.07 -10.46 11.31
CA SER A 138 2.96 -10.27 10.38
C SER A 138 1.83 -11.29 10.59
N CYS A 139 1.44 -11.55 11.83
CA CYS A 139 0.44 -12.56 12.20
C CYS A 139 -0.96 -12.17 11.70
N ASP A 140 -1.48 -12.85 10.69
CA ASP A 140 -2.80 -12.53 10.13
C ASP A 140 -3.94 -12.79 11.13
N VAL A 141 -3.89 -13.91 11.86
CA VAL A 141 -4.94 -14.30 12.83
C VAL A 141 -5.11 -13.26 13.93
N PHE A 142 -4.01 -12.68 14.42
CA PHE A 142 -4.09 -11.59 15.41
C PHE A 142 -4.92 -10.43 14.87
N PHE A 143 -4.59 -9.98 13.65
CA PHE A 143 -5.26 -8.83 13.04
C PHE A 143 -6.69 -9.14 12.58
N TYR A 144 -7.01 -10.37 12.17
CA TYR A 144 -8.41 -10.77 11.94
C TYR A 144 -9.24 -10.65 13.21
N ARG A 145 -8.70 -11.11 14.35
CA ARG A 145 -9.39 -11.01 15.64
C ARG A 145 -9.53 -9.57 16.11
N VAL A 146 -8.47 -8.77 15.99
CA VAL A 146 -8.49 -7.34 16.33
C VAL A 146 -9.51 -6.61 15.47
N ALA A 147 -9.53 -6.84 14.16
CA ALA A 147 -10.49 -6.20 13.27
C ALA A 147 -11.94 -6.59 13.55
N GLU A 148 -12.21 -7.87 13.91
CA GLU A 148 -13.55 -8.31 14.35
C GLU A 148 -13.98 -7.61 15.63
N LEU A 149 -13.07 -7.45 16.60
CA LEU A 149 -13.36 -6.78 17.87
C LEU A 149 -13.59 -5.28 17.71
N THR A 150 -12.82 -4.64 16.83
CA THR A 150 -12.92 -3.20 16.57
C THR A 150 -14.16 -2.86 15.75
N GLY A 151 -14.50 -3.69 14.79
CA GLY A 151 -15.60 -3.47 13.85
C GLY A 151 -15.19 -2.60 12.66
N ILE A 152 -15.86 -2.84 11.53
CA ILE A 152 -15.49 -2.21 10.24
C ILE A 152 -15.77 -0.70 10.25
N ASP A 153 -16.85 -0.27 10.87
CA ASP A 153 -17.24 1.14 10.91
C ASP A 153 -16.17 1.96 11.65
N THR A 154 -15.76 1.51 12.85
CA THR A 154 -14.69 2.15 13.65
C THR A 154 -13.37 2.17 12.88
N ILE A 155 -13.00 1.06 12.23
CA ILE A 155 -11.77 1.01 11.41
C ILE A 155 -11.86 2.01 10.27
N SER A 156 -12.98 2.04 9.55
CA SER A 156 -13.17 2.93 8.39
C SER A 156 -13.12 4.41 8.77
N GLU A 157 -13.82 4.79 9.83
CA GLU A 157 -13.84 6.17 10.33
C GLU A 157 -12.45 6.66 10.76
N ASN A 158 -11.70 5.82 11.46
CA ASN A 158 -10.35 6.18 11.90
C ASN A 158 -9.36 6.18 10.73
N LEU A 159 -9.42 5.23 9.79
CA LEU A 159 -8.63 5.28 8.57
C LEU A 159 -8.89 6.55 7.77
N TYR A 160 -10.15 7.00 7.70
CA TYR A 160 -10.48 8.26 7.05
C TYR A 160 -9.83 9.46 7.75
N LYS A 161 -9.81 9.51 9.10
CA LYS A 161 -9.09 10.54 9.87
C LYS A 161 -7.57 10.54 9.56
N TYR A 162 -6.98 9.38 9.27
CA TYR A 162 -5.58 9.25 8.86
C TYR A 162 -5.33 9.57 7.38
N GLY A 163 -6.35 10.00 6.63
CA GLY A 163 -6.24 10.40 5.23
C GLY A 163 -6.53 9.30 4.21
N PHE A 164 -6.83 8.06 4.65
CA PHE A 164 -7.22 7.01 3.73
C PHE A 164 -8.57 7.34 3.08
N GLY A 165 -8.69 7.08 1.77
CA GLY A 165 -9.91 7.41 1.02
C GLY A 165 -10.11 8.89 0.71
N GLN A 166 -9.13 9.72 1.03
CA GLN A 166 -9.11 11.17 0.71
C GLN A 166 -8.15 11.46 -0.43
N LYS A 167 -8.36 12.60 -1.10
CA LYS A 167 -7.42 13.10 -2.12
C LYS A 167 -6.10 13.48 -1.45
N THR A 168 -4.99 13.11 -2.08
CA THR A 168 -3.63 13.42 -1.57
C THR A 168 -3.19 14.85 -1.87
N TYR A 169 -3.96 15.59 -2.70
CA TYR A 169 -3.65 16.96 -3.14
C TYR A 169 -2.26 17.09 -3.80
N LEU A 170 -1.78 16.00 -4.40
CA LEU A 170 -0.58 16.05 -5.23
C LEU A 170 -0.82 17.00 -6.41
N ASP A 171 0.14 17.88 -6.72
CA ASP A 171 0.06 18.91 -7.78
C ASP A 171 0.03 18.33 -9.21
N LEU A 172 -0.45 17.13 -9.37
CA LEU A 172 -0.66 16.46 -10.65
C LEU A 172 -2.15 16.32 -10.91
N TYR A 173 -2.61 16.92 -11.99
CA TYR A 173 -4.00 16.77 -12.44
C TYR A 173 -4.25 15.32 -12.90
N ASN A 174 -5.32 14.72 -12.37
CA ASN A 174 -5.88 13.46 -12.86
C ASN A 174 -6.77 13.71 -14.07
#